data_790b49e0367c6c995b5dcc042828250a
#
_entry.id   790b49e0367c6c995b5dcc042828250a
#
_cell.length_a   1.000
_cell.length_b   1.000
_cell.length_c   1.000
_cell.angle_alpha   90.00
_cell.angle_beta   90.00
_cell.angle_gamma   90.00
#
_symmetry.space_group_name_H-M   'P 1'
#
loop_
_entity.id
_entity.type
_entity.pdbx_description
1 polymer ?
#
loop_
_entity_poly.entity_id
_entity_poly.type
_entity_poly.pdbx_seq_one_letter_code
_entity_poly.pdbx_strand_id
1 'polypeptide(L)'
;MNLTVRKAAPADCDALFALVAQFATSFQPERTAFERCGQHVLADEAAWWGVAETAETVIGYCLGFDHVAFYANGRVAWVEELMVQERWRRHGVGRALMAAFEEWARARGAKLVGLATRRAAPFYEAMRYEASATYFRKVL
;
A
#
# COMPACT_ATOMS: atom_id res chain seq x y z
N MET A 1 -8.23 0.53 20.93
CA MET A 1 -7.20 1.13 20.06
C MET A 1 -7.87 2.17 19.16
N ASN A 2 -7.38 3.40 19.21
CA ASN A 2 -7.86 4.45 18.31
C ASN A 2 -7.02 4.44 17.03
N LEU A 3 -7.50 3.71 16.05
CA LEU A 3 -6.82 3.60 14.76
C LEU A 3 -7.37 4.63 13.79
N THR A 4 -6.48 5.39 13.18
CA THR A 4 -6.82 6.35 12.13
C THR A 4 -6.04 6.02 10.88
N VAL A 5 -6.71 6.04 9.72
CA VAL A 5 -6.06 5.94 8.42
C VAL A 5 -6.20 7.28 7.71
N ARG A 6 -5.09 7.81 7.24
CA ARG A 6 -5.02 9.09 6.54
C ARG A 6 -3.96 9.08 5.46
N LYS A 7 -3.92 10.07 4.61
CA LYS A 7 -2.85 10.21 3.63
C LYS A 7 -1.53 10.51 4.34
N ALA A 8 -0.43 9.99 3.78
CA ALA A 8 0.91 10.32 4.25
C ALA A 8 1.21 11.80 4.04
N ALA A 9 2.03 12.35 4.92
CA ALA A 9 2.50 13.73 4.85
C ALA A 9 4.02 13.75 4.99
N PRO A 10 4.69 14.84 4.57
CA PRO A 10 6.17 14.92 4.70
C PRO A 10 6.69 14.67 6.12
N ALA A 11 5.91 15.03 7.13
CA ALA A 11 6.29 14.81 8.54
C ALA A 11 6.36 13.33 8.92
N ASP A 12 5.78 12.44 8.12
CA ASP A 12 5.80 10.99 8.38
C ASP A 12 7.07 10.31 7.86
N CYS A 13 7.97 11.04 7.24
CA CYS A 13 9.11 10.49 6.51
C CYS A 13 9.97 9.54 7.34
N ASP A 14 10.33 9.92 8.57
CA ASP A 14 11.19 9.09 9.42
C ASP A 14 10.51 7.77 9.78
N ALA A 15 9.28 7.83 10.22
CA ALA A 15 8.51 6.64 10.61
C ALA A 15 8.27 5.72 9.41
N LEU A 16 7.95 6.30 8.26
CA LEU A 16 7.70 5.52 7.04
C LEU A 16 8.97 4.86 6.52
N PHE A 17 10.10 5.55 6.56
CA PHE A 17 11.35 4.95 6.12
C PHE A 17 11.71 3.72 6.96
N ALA A 18 11.50 3.80 8.27
CA ALA A 18 11.74 2.66 9.15
C ALA A 18 10.87 1.44 8.77
N LEU A 19 9.60 1.68 8.44
CA LEU A 19 8.71 0.61 8.00
C LEU A 19 9.10 0.05 6.63
N VAL A 20 9.47 0.92 5.71
CA VAL A 20 9.93 0.51 4.37
C VAL A 20 11.17 -0.38 4.48
N ALA A 21 12.10 -0.04 5.36
CA ALA A 21 13.30 -0.83 5.59
C ALA A 21 12.97 -2.23 6.12
N GLN A 22 11.94 -2.35 6.95
CA GLN A 22 11.48 -3.66 7.45
C GLN A 22 10.75 -4.45 6.37
N PHE A 23 10.02 -3.77 5.49
CA PHE A 23 9.25 -4.41 4.42
C PHE A 23 10.13 -4.99 3.32
N ALA A 24 11.21 -4.29 2.96
CA ALA A 24 12.01 -4.61 1.78
C ALA A 24 12.76 -5.92 1.92
N THR A 25 12.70 -6.76 0.89
CA THR A 25 13.38 -8.07 0.86
C THR A 25 14.35 -8.21 -0.30
N SER A 26 14.12 -7.53 -1.43
CA SER A 26 14.93 -7.68 -2.65
C SER A 26 15.97 -6.59 -2.83
N PHE A 27 15.70 -5.40 -2.32
CA PHE A 27 16.59 -4.24 -2.39
C PHE A 27 16.75 -3.66 -1.00
N GLN A 28 17.91 -3.04 -0.75
CA GLN A 28 18.09 -2.30 0.49
C GLN A 28 17.63 -0.86 0.27
N PRO A 29 16.61 -0.38 1.01
CA PRO A 29 16.16 0.99 0.86
C PRO A 29 17.25 1.99 1.24
N GLU A 30 17.35 3.05 0.44
CA GLU A 30 18.25 4.16 0.69
C GLU A 30 17.43 5.41 1.00
N ARG A 31 17.83 6.14 2.03
CA ARG A 31 17.07 7.30 2.50
C ARG A 31 16.85 8.35 1.42
N THR A 32 17.89 8.71 0.68
CA THR A 32 17.79 9.72 -0.38
C THR A 32 16.83 9.29 -1.48
N ALA A 33 16.91 8.02 -1.91
CA ALA A 33 16.01 7.48 -2.92
C ALA A 33 14.57 7.47 -2.40
N PHE A 34 14.38 7.07 -1.14
CA PHE A 34 13.05 7.05 -0.52
C PHE A 34 12.44 8.46 -0.49
N GLU A 35 13.19 9.47 -0.10
CA GLU A 35 12.68 10.84 -0.04
C GLU A 35 12.29 11.35 -1.43
N ARG A 36 13.10 11.07 -2.44
CA ARG A 36 12.81 11.45 -3.82
C ARG A 36 11.57 10.75 -4.35
N CYS A 37 11.49 9.45 -4.14
CA CYS A 37 10.31 8.66 -4.54
C CYS A 37 9.06 9.11 -3.80
N GLY A 38 9.18 9.40 -2.52
CA GLY A 38 8.07 9.88 -1.70
C GLY A 38 7.51 11.20 -2.19
N GLN A 39 8.37 12.14 -2.56
CA GLN A 39 7.94 13.41 -3.14
C GLN A 39 7.17 13.18 -4.44
N HIS A 40 7.67 12.27 -5.29
CA HIS A 40 7.01 11.92 -6.53
C HIS A 40 5.61 11.33 -6.28
N VAL A 41 5.51 10.40 -5.34
CA VAL A 41 4.24 9.76 -4.99
C VAL A 41 3.25 10.79 -4.43
N LEU A 42 3.68 11.67 -3.54
CA LEU A 42 2.81 12.68 -2.94
C LEU A 42 2.26 13.68 -3.96
N ALA A 43 2.96 13.88 -5.07
CA ALA A 43 2.54 14.78 -6.15
C ALA A 43 1.70 14.09 -7.23
N ASP A 44 1.57 12.77 -7.18
CA ASP A 44 0.91 11.98 -8.23
C ASP A 44 -0.54 11.69 -7.86
N GLU A 45 -1.48 12.23 -8.62
CA GLU A 45 -2.91 11.99 -8.40
C GLU A 45 -3.31 10.52 -8.60
N ALA A 46 -2.54 9.77 -9.39
CA ALA A 46 -2.78 8.35 -9.64
C ALA A 46 -2.15 7.44 -8.59
N ALA A 47 -1.61 8.01 -7.51
CA ALA A 47 -1.05 7.29 -6.39
C ALA A 47 -1.82 7.58 -5.12
N TRP A 48 -1.90 6.58 -4.25
CA TRP A 48 -2.44 6.73 -2.90
C TRP A 48 -1.44 6.16 -1.90
N TRP A 49 -0.98 7.00 -1.02
CA TRP A 49 -0.06 6.59 0.05
C TRP A 49 -0.75 6.91 1.37
N GLY A 50 -1.25 5.87 2.01
CA GLY A 50 -1.95 5.99 3.27
C GLY A 50 -1.13 5.47 4.42
N VAL A 51 -1.33 6.07 5.58
CA VAL A 51 -0.72 5.64 6.83
C VAL A 51 -1.79 5.28 7.83
N ALA A 52 -1.50 4.29 8.65
CA ALA A 52 -2.30 3.95 9.82
C ALA A 52 -1.55 4.43 11.05
N GLU A 53 -2.25 5.14 11.91
CA GLU A 53 -1.63 5.62 13.15
C GLU A 53 -2.53 5.37 14.35
N THR A 54 -1.91 5.20 15.49
CA THR A 54 -2.57 5.12 16.78
C THR A 54 -1.70 5.86 17.80
N ALA A 55 -2.34 6.68 18.65
CA ALA A 55 -1.62 7.50 19.64
C ALA A 55 -0.48 8.31 18.99
N GLU A 56 -0.77 8.92 17.82
CA GLU A 56 0.18 9.75 17.07
C GLU A 56 1.42 9.00 16.56
N THR A 57 1.39 7.67 16.58
CA THR A 57 2.47 6.83 16.06
C THR A 57 2.02 6.16 14.79
N VAL A 58 2.80 6.29 13.71
CA VAL A 58 2.56 5.59 12.45
C VAL A 58 2.97 4.13 12.63
N ILE A 59 2.02 3.21 12.43
CA ILE A 59 2.21 1.78 12.68
C ILE A 59 2.07 0.94 11.40
N GLY A 60 1.72 1.55 10.29
CA GLY A 60 1.61 0.86 9.01
C GLY A 60 1.37 1.81 7.87
N TYR A 61 1.53 1.31 6.65
CA TYR A 61 1.23 2.09 5.45
C TYR A 61 0.75 1.21 4.32
N CYS A 62 0.10 1.83 3.36
CA CYS A 62 -0.28 1.21 2.09
C CYS A 62 0.09 2.16 0.96
N LEU A 63 0.78 1.65 -0.05
CA LEU A 63 1.11 2.39 -1.26
C LEU A 63 0.46 1.68 -2.43
N GLY A 64 -0.30 2.42 -3.23
CA GLY A 64 -0.92 1.87 -4.42
C GLY A 64 -1.13 2.92 -5.50
N PHE A 65 -1.52 2.45 -6.67
CA PHE A 65 -1.63 3.28 -7.87
C PHE A 65 -2.83 2.84 -8.69
N ASP A 66 -3.29 3.69 -9.60
CA ASP A 66 -4.23 3.26 -10.62
C ASP A 66 -3.71 3.63 -12.01
N HIS A 67 -4.21 2.92 -12.99
CA HIS A 67 -3.90 3.19 -14.39
C HIS A 67 -5.04 2.69 -15.27
N VAL A 68 -5.06 3.13 -16.52
CA VAL A 68 -6.05 2.68 -17.51
C VAL A 68 -5.63 1.33 -18.07
N ALA A 69 -6.59 0.42 -18.20
CA ALA A 69 -6.38 -0.90 -18.81
C ALA A 69 -7.53 -1.22 -19.76
N PHE A 70 -7.19 -1.63 -20.95
CA PHE A 70 -8.20 -1.91 -21.99
C PHE A 70 -9.11 -3.07 -21.60
N TYR A 71 -8.54 -4.12 -21.00
CA TYR A 71 -9.33 -5.31 -20.65
C TYR A 71 -10.42 -5.00 -19.61
N ALA A 72 -10.24 -3.97 -18.81
CA ALA A 72 -11.19 -3.59 -17.78
C ALA A 72 -12.14 -2.48 -18.21
N ASN A 73 -12.00 -1.97 -19.42
CA ASN A 73 -12.78 -0.83 -19.91
C ASN A 73 -12.66 0.41 -19.04
N GLY A 74 -11.49 0.64 -18.45
CA GLY A 74 -11.27 1.77 -17.57
C GLY A 74 -10.06 1.57 -16.68
N ARG A 75 -10.14 2.15 -15.50
CA ARG A 75 -9.02 2.11 -14.55
C ARG A 75 -9.01 0.83 -13.75
N VAL A 76 -7.80 0.38 -13.44
CA VAL A 76 -7.55 -0.69 -12.47
C VAL A 76 -6.60 -0.13 -11.42
N ALA A 77 -6.76 -0.57 -10.18
CA ALA A 77 -5.90 -0.15 -9.08
C ALA A 77 -5.00 -1.31 -8.65
N TRP A 78 -3.81 -0.98 -8.16
CA TRP A 78 -2.80 -1.94 -7.78
C TRP A 78 -2.18 -1.56 -6.44
N VAL A 79 -2.20 -2.49 -5.49
CA VAL A 79 -1.48 -2.32 -4.22
C VAL A 79 -0.03 -2.74 -4.43
N GLU A 80 0.87 -1.78 -4.33
CA GLU A 80 2.30 -2.03 -4.48
C GLU A 80 2.92 -2.52 -3.18
N GLU A 81 2.59 -1.86 -2.06
CA GLU A 81 3.16 -2.20 -0.75
C GLU A 81 2.10 -2.05 0.32
N LEU A 82 2.06 -3.02 1.22
CA LEU A 82 1.24 -2.97 2.44
C LEU A 82 2.08 -3.50 3.59
N MET A 83 2.35 -2.65 4.58
CA MET A 83 3.19 -2.99 5.71
C MET A 83 2.54 -2.56 7.01
N VAL A 84 2.47 -3.49 7.94
CA VAL A 84 2.02 -3.22 9.31
C VAL A 84 3.17 -3.61 10.25
N GLN A 85 3.49 -2.75 11.19
CA GLN A 85 4.50 -3.03 12.20
C GLN A 85 4.17 -4.34 12.90
N GLU A 86 5.16 -5.20 13.11
CA GLU A 86 4.94 -6.57 13.58
C GLU A 86 4.07 -6.67 14.83
N ARG A 87 4.34 -5.84 15.83
CA ARG A 87 3.58 -5.84 17.08
C ARG A 87 2.11 -5.48 16.91
N TRP A 88 1.76 -4.84 15.79
CA TRP A 88 0.39 -4.39 15.52
C TRP A 88 -0.34 -5.28 14.52
N ARG A 89 0.29 -6.36 14.06
CA ARG A 89 -0.37 -7.33 13.18
C ARG A 89 -1.49 -8.03 13.92
N ARG A 90 -2.49 -8.49 13.19
CA ARG A 90 -3.68 -9.17 13.74
C ARG A 90 -4.55 -8.25 14.61
N HIS A 91 -4.45 -6.93 14.41
CA HIS A 91 -5.29 -5.94 15.10
C HIS A 91 -6.19 -5.18 14.13
N GLY A 92 -6.33 -5.67 12.90
CA GLY A 92 -7.18 -5.03 11.89
C GLY A 92 -6.56 -3.85 11.16
N VAL A 93 -5.28 -3.56 11.36
CA VAL A 93 -4.59 -2.42 10.75
C VAL A 93 -4.49 -2.59 9.23
N GLY A 94 -4.04 -3.75 8.77
CA GLY A 94 -3.94 -4.04 7.34
C GLY A 94 -5.29 -4.00 6.65
N ARG A 95 -6.32 -4.53 7.30
CA ARG A 95 -7.68 -4.50 6.77
C ARG A 95 -8.19 -3.06 6.63
N ALA A 96 -7.91 -2.22 7.61
CA ALA A 96 -8.31 -0.80 7.56
C ALA A 96 -7.60 -0.05 6.44
N LEU A 97 -6.30 -0.30 6.25
CA LEU A 97 -5.53 0.29 5.15
C LEU A 97 -6.08 -0.15 3.79
N MET A 98 -6.37 -1.44 3.64
CA MET A 98 -6.93 -1.96 2.39
C MET A 98 -8.31 -1.38 2.11
N ALA A 99 -9.16 -1.26 3.13
CA ALA A 99 -10.48 -0.66 2.96
C ALA A 99 -10.37 0.80 2.50
N ALA A 100 -9.45 1.55 3.05
CA ALA A 100 -9.23 2.94 2.64
C ALA A 100 -8.70 3.03 1.21
N PHE A 101 -7.80 2.14 0.82
CA PHE A 101 -7.31 2.08 -0.55
C PHE A 101 -8.43 1.74 -1.54
N GLU A 102 -9.26 0.76 -1.20
CA GLU A 102 -10.40 0.38 -2.04
C GLU A 102 -11.38 1.54 -2.23
N GLU A 103 -11.62 2.30 -1.16
CA GLU A 103 -12.49 3.48 -1.23
C GLU A 103 -11.92 4.54 -2.18
N TRP A 104 -10.62 4.81 -2.06
CA TRP A 104 -9.94 5.72 -2.99
C TRP A 104 -10.04 5.21 -4.42
N ALA A 105 -9.83 3.92 -4.64
CA ALA A 105 -9.90 3.31 -5.96
C ALA A 105 -11.30 3.43 -6.57
N ARG A 106 -12.34 3.16 -5.77
CA ARG A 106 -13.74 3.30 -6.22
C ARG A 106 -14.05 4.73 -6.62
N ALA A 107 -13.62 5.69 -5.81
CA ALA A 107 -13.87 7.10 -6.09
C ALA A 107 -13.23 7.55 -7.41
N ARG A 108 -12.16 6.90 -7.84
CA ARG A 108 -11.49 7.18 -9.11
C ARG A 108 -12.02 6.33 -10.27
N GLY A 109 -13.02 5.51 -10.03
CA GLY A 109 -13.64 4.69 -11.07
C GLY A 109 -12.92 3.38 -11.36
N ALA A 110 -12.07 2.90 -10.47
CA ALA A 110 -11.39 1.63 -10.69
C ALA A 110 -12.37 0.46 -10.73
N LYS A 111 -12.15 -0.45 -11.64
CA LYS A 111 -12.98 -1.64 -11.84
C LYS A 111 -12.58 -2.80 -10.95
N LEU A 112 -11.31 -2.83 -10.54
CA LEU A 112 -10.79 -3.86 -9.65
C LEU A 112 -9.56 -3.34 -8.92
N VAL A 113 -9.18 -4.07 -7.87
CA VAL A 113 -7.92 -3.88 -7.16
C VAL A 113 -7.14 -5.18 -7.29
N GLY A 114 -5.90 -5.08 -7.76
CA GLY A 114 -4.99 -6.22 -7.86
C GLY A 114 -3.77 -6.03 -6.98
N LEU A 115 -3.09 -7.11 -6.72
CA LEU A 115 -1.83 -7.11 -5.96
C LEU A 115 -1.10 -8.43 -6.17
N ALA A 116 0.17 -8.47 -5.78
CA ALA A 116 0.93 -9.71 -5.70
C ALA A 116 1.35 -9.92 -4.25
N THR A 117 1.31 -11.14 -3.79
CA THR A 117 1.76 -11.50 -2.45
C THR A 117 2.50 -12.82 -2.49
N ARG A 118 3.54 -12.96 -1.65
CA ARG A 118 4.28 -14.21 -1.54
C ARG A 118 3.81 -15.06 -0.36
N ARG A 119 3.29 -14.42 0.71
CA ARG A 119 3.05 -15.12 1.97
C ARG A 119 1.70 -14.80 2.61
N ALA A 120 0.98 -13.80 2.12
CA ALA A 120 -0.21 -13.30 2.78
C ALA A 120 -1.51 -13.66 2.07
N ALA A 121 -1.51 -14.69 1.23
CA ALA A 121 -2.71 -15.11 0.49
C ALA A 121 -3.94 -15.27 1.41
N PRO A 122 -3.85 -15.95 2.57
CA PRO A 122 -5.02 -16.09 3.44
C PRO A 122 -5.58 -14.75 3.94
N PHE A 123 -4.72 -13.77 4.18
CA PHE A 123 -5.14 -12.43 4.59
C PHE A 123 -6.02 -11.78 3.51
N TYR A 124 -5.57 -11.85 2.26
CA TYR A 124 -6.32 -11.25 1.15
C TYR A 124 -7.58 -12.06 0.80
N GLU A 125 -7.51 -13.37 0.87
CA GLU A 125 -8.67 -14.23 0.62
C GLU A 125 -9.78 -13.96 1.64
N ALA A 126 -9.42 -13.67 2.90
CA ALA A 126 -10.40 -13.30 3.92
C ALA A 126 -11.12 -11.98 3.60
N MET A 127 -10.52 -11.14 2.76
CA MET A 127 -11.13 -9.89 2.27
C MET A 127 -11.76 -10.05 0.88
N ARG A 128 -11.95 -11.29 0.45
CA ARG A 128 -12.58 -11.65 -0.83
C ARG A 128 -11.74 -11.35 -2.07
N TYR A 129 -10.42 -11.30 -1.92
CA TYR A 129 -9.53 -11.33 -3.06
C TYR A 129 -9.36 -12.78 -3.49
N GLU A 130 -9.30 -12.99 -4.80
CA GLU A 130 -9.12 -14.34 -5.34
C GLU A 130 -7.83 -14.44 -6.14
N ALA A 131 -7.19 -15.60 -6.11
CA ALA A 131 -6.01 -15.87 -6.91
C ALA A 131 -6.42 -15.92 -8.39
N SER A 132 -5.90 -15.00 -9.19
CA SER A 132 -6.34 -14.83 -10.58
C SER A 132 -5.25 -15.14 -11.60
N ALA A 133 -4.01 -14.76 -11.33
CA ALA A 133 -2.94 -14.85 -12.31
C ALA A 133 -1.59 -15.11 -11.63
N THR A 134 -0.61 -15.52 -12.42
CA THR A 134 0.76 -15.69 -11.93
C THR A 134 1.55 -14.41 -12.19
N TYR A 135 2.20 -13.91 -11.17
CA TYR A 135 3.04 -12.71 -11.24
C TYR A 135 4.47 -13.12 -11.63
N PHE A 136 5.00 -12.49 -12.67
CA PHE A 136 6.38 -12.68 -13.10
C PHE A 136 7.13 -11.37 -12.94
N ARG A 137 8.41 -11.45 -12.58
CA ARG A 137 9.27 -10.27 -12.55
C ARG A 137 10.66 -10.59 -13.05
N LYS A 138 11.35 -9.58 -13.55
CA LYS A 138 12.76 -9.67 -13.93
C LYS A 138 13.44 -8.41 -13.45
N VAL A 139 14.49 -8.55 -12.66
CA VAL A 139 15.28 -7.40 -12.21
C VAL A 139 16.12 -6.91 -13.39
N LEU A 140 16.10 -5.60 -13.66
CA LEU A 140 16.78 -4.98 -14.81
C LEU A 140 18.16 -4.41 -14.43
#